data_66075c68b726e4f313710bb92099fd62
#
_entry.id   66075c68b726e4f313710bb92099fd62
#
_cell.length_a   1.000
_cell.length_b   1.000
_cell.length_c   1.000
_cell.angle_alpha   90.00
_cell.angle_beta   90.00
_cell.angle_gamma   90.00
#
_symmetry.space_group_name_H-M   'P 1'
#
loop_
_entity.id
_entity.type
_entity.pdbx_description
1 polymer ?
#
loop_
_entity_poly.entity_id
_entity_poly.type
_entity_poly.pdbx_seq_one_letter_code
_entity_poly.pdbx_strand_id
1 'polypeptide(L)'
;MGMKAPTVIRAIEDDLAEGFVCVIQVVSTGESLLKRRLETMDPEDELVEGALTPRDYVLGYLEQAFPIHAQKLVEIDGNMVVEPLRDETGALVVSREALALRDAAMMELMTLAPIPSALDQILWAFGNEAVAEVTGR
;
A
#
# COMPACT_ATOMS: atom_id res chain seq x y z
N MET A 1 7.38 7.43 -2.07
CA MET A 1 8.06 8.07 -0.92
C MET A 1 9.50 7.59 -0.74
N GLY A 2 9.83 6.32 -0.89
CA GLY A 2 11.21 5.80 -0.74
C GLY A 2 12.29 6.51 -1.56
N MET A 3 11.96 7.02 -2.75
CA MET A 3 12.92 7.75 -3.61
C MET A 3 13.35 9.12 -3.07
N LYS A 4 12.59 9.73 -2.14
CA LYS A 4 12.92 11.02 -1.53
C LYS A 4 13.68 10.91 -0.21
N ALA A 5 13.74 9.73 0.40
CA ALA A 5 14.36 9.54 1.69
C ALA A 5 15.84 9.98 1.74
N PRO A 6 16.69 9.67 0.75
CA PRO A 6 18.08 10.14 0.78
C PRO A 6 18.22 11.67 0.76
N THR A 7 17.31 12.36 0.06
CA THR A 7 17.30 13.84 0.04
C THR A 7 16.84 14.42 1.36
N VAL A 8 15.83 13.80 1.99
CA VAL A 8 15.33 14.23 3.30
C VAL A 8 16.38 13.98 4.38
N ILE A 9 17.03 12.81 4.38
CA ILE A 9 18.09 12.47 5.32
C ILE A 9 19.22 13.52 5.25
N ARG A 10 19.67 13.87 4.05
CA ARG A 10 20.72 14.89 3.88
C ARG A 10 20.27 16.26 4.41
N ALA A 11 19.05 16.68 4.14
CA ALA A 11 18.52 17.94 4.65
C ALA A 11 18.47 17.96 6.19
N ILE A 12 18.09 16.82 6.81
CA ILE A 12 18.12 16.68 8.27
C ILE A 12 19.56 16.77 8.82
N GLU A 13 20.52 16.12 8.15
CA GLU A 13 21.94 16.18 8.53
C GLU A 13 22.46 17.62 8.51
N ASP A 14 22.12 18.38 7.46
CA ASP A 14 22.51 19.78 7.32
C ASP A 14 21.88 20.64 8.44
N ASP A 15 20.59 20.50 8.71
CA ASP A 15 19.87 21.23 9.76
C ASP A 15 20.43 20.91 11.17
N LEU A 16 20.70 19.63 11.44
CA LEU A 16 21.29 19.20 12.71
C LEU A 16 22.72 19.76 12.90
N ALA A 17 23.51 19.85 11.83
CA ALA A 17 24.84 20.42 11.86
C ALA A 17 24.81 21.93 12.19
N GLU A 18 23.73 22.63 11.82
CA GLU A 18 23.49 24.03 12.17
C GLU A 18 22.87 24.20 13.58
N GLY A 19 22.57 23.11 14.28
CA GLY A 19 22.01 23.12 15.63
C GLY A 19 20.48 23.20 15.69
N PHE A 20 19.78 22.95 14.57
CA PHE A 20 18.34 22.91 14.53
C PHE A 20 17.78 21.55 14.95
N VAL A 21 16.55 21.54 15.36
CA VAL A 21 15.74 20.32 15.61
C VAL A 21 14.75 20.18 14.47
N CYS A 22 14.73 19.00 13.83
CA CYS A 22 13.84 18.74 12.71
C CYS A 22 12.55 18.08 13.19
N VAL A 23 11.40 18.58 12.72
CA VAL A 23 10.10 17.95 12.91
C VAL A 23 9.61 17.40 11.56
N ILE A 24 9.43 16.08 11.49
CA ILE A 24 9.04 15.40 10.27
C ILE A 24 7.62 14.89 10.43
N GLN A 25 6.73 15.35 9.57
CA GLN A 25 5.36 14.85 9.52
C GLN A 25 5.19 13.84 8.39
N VAL A 26 4.81 12.62 8.73
CA VAL A 26 4.44 11.58 7.75
C VAL A 26 2.94 11.63 7.52
N VAL A 27 2.52 11.93 6.30
CA VAL A 27 1.10 12.17 5.94
C VAL A 27 0.25 10.89 5.95
N SER A 28 0.86 9.71 5.87
CA SER A 28 0.16 8.43 5.89
C SER A 28 0.89 7.44 6.78
N THR A 29 0.26 7.07 7.86
CA THR A 29 0.75 6.03 8.79
C THR A 29 0.31 4.63 8.37
N GLY A 30 -0.48 4.49 7.30
CA GLY A 30 -1.05 3.19 6.91
C GLY A 30 -2.14 2.66 7.84
N GLU A 31 -2.59 3.47 8.80
CA GLU A 31 -3.54 3.06 9.84
C GLU A 31 -4.81 2.41 9.30
N SER A 32 -5.39 2.92 8.22
CA SER A 32 -6.59 2.36 7.60
C SER A 32 -6.34 0.98 6.98
N LEU A 33 -5.15 0.75 6.44
CA LEU A 33 -4.74 -0.54 5.87
C LEU A 33 -4.40 -1.53 6.98
N LEU A 34 -3.74 -1.06 8.03
CA LEU A 34 -3.45 -1.85 9.22
C LEU A 34 -4.75 -2.31 9.91
N LYS A 35 -5.71 -1.41 10.08
CA LYS A 35 -7.02 -1.73 10.67
C LYS A 35 -7.75 -2.80 9.87
N ARG A 36 -7.75 -2.72 8.54
CA ARG A 36 -8.36 -3.75 7.68
C ARG A 36 -7.63 -5.09 7.77
N ARG A 37 -6.30 -5.09 7.84
CA ARG A 37 -5.54 -6.33 8.05
C ARG A 37 -5.90 -6.97 9.38
N LEU A 38 -5.98 -6.19 10.45
CA LEU A 38 -6.41 -6.66 11.76
C LEU A 38 -7.83 -7.26 11.74
N GLU A 39 -8.74 -6.70 10.94
CA GLU A 39 -10.11 -7.20 10.78
C GLU A 39 -10.19 -8.53 9.99
N THR A 40 -9.17 -8.84 9.18
CA THR A 40 -9.13 -10.02 8.30
C THR A 40 -8.14 -11.09 8.74
N MET A 41 -7.29 -10.82 9.74
CA MET A 41 -6.33 -11.79 10.29
C MET A 41 -7.00 -12.74 11.27
N ASP A 42 -6.60 -14.02 11.22
CA ASP A 42 -6.95 -14.98 12.26
C ASP A 42 -6.31 -14.59 13.60
N PRO A 43 -6.99 -14.79 14.73
CA PRO A 43 -6.46 -14.45 16.07
C PRO A 43 -5.15 -15.15 16.43
N GLU A 44 -4.79 -16.21 15.70
CA GLU A 44 -3.56 -16.99 15.90
C GLU A 44 -2.37 -16.47 15.05
N ASP A 45 -2.59 -15.56 14.12
CA ASP A 45 -1.49 -14.96 13.35
C ASP A 45 -0.78 -13.90 14.20
N GLU A 46 0.48 -14.16 14.54
CA GLU A 46 1.33 -13.19 15.23
C GLU A 46 1.44 -11.90 14.38
N LEU A 47 0.94 -10.81 14.94
CA LEU A 47 1.22 -9.47 14.44
C LEU A 47 2.74 -9.24 14.49
N VAL A 48 3.40 -9.37 13.37
CA VAL A 48 4.74 -8.79 13.22
C VAL A 48 4.54 -7.28 13.34
N GLU A 49 4.88 -6.71 14.50
CA GLU A 49 4.92 -5.27 14.73
C GLU A 49 5.90 -4.64 13.72
N GLY A 50 5.39 -4.27 12.55
CA GLY A 50 6.14 -3.62 11.50
C GLY A 50 5.28 -2.56 10.85
N ALA A 51 5.86 -1.41 10.57
CA ALA A 51 5.22 -0.39 9.76
C ALA A 51 4.85 -0.99 8.40
N LEU A 52 3.63 -0.71 7.93
CA LEU A 52 3.18 -1.14 6.60
C LEU A 52 4.16 -0.66 5.54
N THR A 53 4.65 -1.58 4.76
CA THR A 53 5.59 -1.31 3.67
C THR A 53 4.84 -0.80 2.42
N PRO A 54 5.52 -0.09 1.51
CA PRO A 54 4.95 0.27 0.22
C PRO A 54 4.38 -0.94 -0.55
N ARG A 55 4.94 -2.13 -0.36
CA ARG A 55 4.44 -3.39 -0.92
C ARG A 55 3.04 -3.71 -0.42
N ASP A 56 2.79 -3.56 0.88
CA ASP A 56 1.50 -3.86 1.49
C ASP A 56 0.38 -2.98 0.93
N TYR A 57 0.69 -1.71 0.62
CA TYR A 57 -0.25 -0.82 -0.06
C TYR A 57 -0.61 -1.28 -1.47
N VAL A 58 0.39 -1.74 -2.25
CA VAL A 58 0.15 -2.21 -3.61
C VAL A 58 -0.60 -3.53 -3.60
N LEU A 59 -0.26 -4.45 -2.69
CA LEU A 59 -1.01 -5.70 -2.50
C LEU A 59 -2.48 -5.42 -2.17
N GLY A 60 -2.75 -4.58 -1.17
CA GLY A 60 -4.11 -4.20 -0.81
C GLY A 60 -4.87 -3.52 -1.95
N TYR A 61 -4.20 -2.73 -2.79
CA TYR A 61 -4.80 -2.17 -3.99
C TYR A 61 -5.16 -3.25 -5.02
N LEU A 62 -4.25 -4.18 -5.29
CA LEU A 62 -4.50 -5.30 -6.23
C LEU A 62 -5.66 -6.19 -5.76
N GLU A 63 -5.76 -6.46 -4.46
CA GLU A 63 -6.85 -7.25 -3.89
C GLU A 63 -8.22 -6.58 -4.06
N GLN A 64 -8.30 -5.28 -3.89
CA GLN A 64 -9.58 -4.57 -3.77
C GLN A 64 -10.01 -3.82 -5.03
N ALA A 65 -9.05 -3.26 -5.77
CA ALA A 65 -9.34 -2.36 -6.88
C ALA A 65 -9.03 -2.96 -8.27
N PHE A 66 -8.36 -4.12 -8.33
CA PHE A 66 -8.08 -4.76 -9.62
C PHE A 66 -9.40 -5.25 -10.25
N PRO A 67 -9.69 -4.87 -11.51
CA PRO A 67 -10.98 -5.18 -12.15
C PRO A 67 -11.02 -6.64 -12.61
N ILE A 68 -11.50 -7.53 -11.76
CA ILE A 68 -11.61 -8.97 -12.04
C ILE A 68 -12.93 -9.37 -12.68
N HIS A 69 -13.91 -8.47 -12.78
CA HIS A 69 -15.22 -8.81 -13.35
C HIS A 69 -15.22 -8.61 -14.85
N ALA A 70 -15.83 -9.58 -15.56
CA ALA A 70 -16.04 -9.50 -16.99
C ALA A 70 -16.99 -8.34 -17.32
N GLN A 71 -16.73 -7.70 -18.45
CA GLN A 71 -17.54 -6.58 -18.95
C GLN A 71 -18.06 -6.90 -20.35
N LYS A 72 -19.21 -6.34 -20.69
CA LYS A 72 -19.79 -6.38 -22.04
C LYS A 72 -20.02 -4.98 -22.54
N LEU A 73 -19.90 -4.81 -23.86
CA LEU A 73 -20.31 -3.59 -24.54
C LEU A 73 -21.80 -3.69 -24.89
N VAL A 74 -22.56 -2.69 -24.51
CA VAL A 74 -23.99 -2.58 -24.80
C VAL A 74 -24.24 -1.26 -25.51
N GLU A 75 -25.04 -1.28 -26.57
CA GLU A 75 -25.47 -0.06 -27.23
C GLU A 75 -26.72 0.49 -26.53
N ILE A 76 -26.63 1.70 -26.02
CA ILE A 76 -27.73 2.42 -25.39
C ILE A 76 -27.86 3.77 -26.11
N ASP A 77 -28.99 4.03 -26.73
CA ASP A 77 -29.29 5.28 -27.44
C ASP A 77 -28.20 5.67 -28.49
N GLY A 78 -27.66 4.69 -29.20
CA GLY A 78 -26.62 4.89 -30.21
C GLY A 78 -25.19 5.07 -29.64
N ASN A 79 -25.01 4.96 -28.34
CA ASN A 79 -23.72 5.03 -27.67
C ASN A 79 -23.31 3.66 -27.12
N MET A 80 -22.02 3.30 -27.30
CA MET A 80 -21.45 2.10 -26.70
C MET A 80 -21.10 2.35 -25.24
N VAL A 81 -21.77 1.62 -24.34
CA VAL A 81 -21.56 1.69 -22.89
C VAL A 81 -21.00 0.37 -22.40
N VAL A 82 -20.05 0.45 -21.48
CA VAL A 82 -19.46 -0.72 -20.82
C VAL A 82 -20.27 -1.05 -19.59
N GLU A 83 -20.83 -2.26 -19.54
CA GLU A 83 -21.56 -2.77 -18.38
C GLU A 83 -20.90 -4.04 -17.83
N PRO A 84 -20.94 -4.26 -16.51
CA PRO A 84 -20.49 -5.51 -15.93
C PRO A 84 -21.36 -6.68 -16.40
N LEU A 85 -20.72 -7.77 -16.79
CA LEU A 85 -21.42 -9.01 -17.17
C LEU A 85 -21.98 -9.68 -15.91
N ARG A 86 -23.27 -10.05 -15.98
CA ARG A 86 -23.95 -10.80 -14.91
C ARG A 86 -24.41 -12.17 -15.45
N ASP A 87 -24.41 -13.15 -14.57
CA ASP A 87 -24.95 -14.48 -14.86
C ASP A 87 -26.50 -14.52 -14.73
N GLU A 88 -27.07 -15.71 -14.90
CA GLU A 88 -28.53 -15.94 -14.83
C GLU A 88 -29.10 -15.61 -13.44
N THR A 89 -28.27 -15.61 -12.38
CA THR A 89 -28.69 -15.28 -11.01
C THR A 89 -28.55 -13.79 -10.69
N GLY A 90 -27.98 -13.01 -11.62
CA GLY A 90 -27.66 -11.57 -11.43
C GLY A 90 -26.31 -11.32 -10.77
N ALA A 91 -25.53 -12.36 -10.46
CA ALA A 91 -24.21 -12.22 -9.88
C ALA A 91 -23.18 -11.75 -10.92
N LEU A 92 -22.16 -11.01 -10.49
CA LEU A 92 -21.09 -10.54 -11.37
C LEU A 92 -20.23 -11.72 -11.84
N VAL A 93 -20.00 -11.81 -13.14
CA VAL A 93 -19.17 -12.87 -13.72
C VAL A 93 -17.70 -12.51 -13.56
N VAL A 94 -16.91 -13.38 -12.94
CA VAL A 94 -15.47 -13.20 -12.79
C VAL A 94 -14.75 -13.62 -14.07
N SER A 95 -13.89 -12.75 -14.59
CA SER A 95 -12.97 -13.08 -15.68
C SER A 95 -11.81 -13.91 -15.15
N ARG A 96 -11.69 -15.15 -15.62
CA ARG A 96 -10.57 -16.04 -15.23
C ARG A 96 -9.21 -15.46 -15.65
N GLU A 97 -9.17 -14.78 -16.78
CA GLU A 97 -7.95 -14.16 -17.30
C GLU A 97 -7.54 -12.97 -16.40
N ALA A 98 -8.47 -12.08 -16.07
CA ALA A 98 -8.20 -10.95 -15.19
C ALA A 98 -7.79 -11.41 -13.79
N LEU A 99 -8.42 -12.46 -13.26
CA LEU A 99 -8.06 -13.07 -11.99
C LEU A 99 -6.63 -13.62 -12.03
N ALA A 100 -6.28 -14.38 -13.08
CA ALA A 100 -4.94 -14.92 -13.24
C ALA A 100 -3.87 -13.83 -13.38
N LEU A 101 -4.17 -12.74 -14.08
CA LEU A 101 -3.26 -11.57 -14.19
C LEU A 101 -3.05 -10.88 -12.84
N ARG A 102 -4.12 -10.68 -12.07
CA ARG A 102 -4.02 -10.13 -10.71
C ARG A 102 -3.15 -11.01 -9.82
N ASP A 103 -3.42 -12.31 -9.80
CA ASP A 103 -2.70 -13.25 -8.95
C ASP A 103 -1.21 -13.35 -9.36
N ALA A 104 -0.90 -13.32 -10.65
CA ALA A 104 0.46 -13.27 -11.16
C ALA A 104 1.17 -11.98 -10.72
N ALA A 105 0.50 -10.82 -10.81
CA ALA A 105 1.07 -9.54 -10.35
C ALA A 105 1.33 -9.52 -8.84
N MET A 106 0.42 -10.11 -8.05
CA MET A 106 0.61 -10.26 -6.60
C MET A 106 1.82 -11.17 -6.29
N MET A 107 1.95 -12.30 -6.97
CA MET A 107 3.10 -13.20 -6.80
C MET A 107 4.42 -12.49 -7.16
N GLU A 108 4.46 -11.78 -8.29
CA GLU A 108 5.65 -11.02 -8.70
C GLU A 108 6.02 -9.97 -7.65
N LEU A 109 5.03 -9.21 -7.16
CA LEU A 109 5.24 -8.21 -6.11
C LEU A 109 5.80 -8.82 -4.82
N MET A 110 5.38 -10.04 -4.47
CA MET A 110 5.89 -10.76 -3.29
C MET A 110 7.35 -11.21 -3.45
N THR A 111 7.86 -11.38 -4.66
CA THR A 111 9.27 -11.73 -4.93
C THR A 111 10.21 -10.53 -4.83
N LEU A 112 9.68 -9.31 -4.95
CA LEU A 112 10.49 -8.09 -4.85
C LEU A 112 11.02 -7.91 -3.42
N ALA A 113 12.24 -7.39 -3.30
CA ALA A 113 12.78 -7.04 -1.99
C ALA A 113 11.89 -5.99 -1.30
N PRO A 114 11.64 -6.11 0.01
CA PRO A 114 10.86 -5.12 0.73
C PRO A 114 11.55 -3.75 0.68
N ILE A 115 10.78 -2.72 0.34
CA ILE A 115 11.25 -1.34 0.39
C ILE A 115 10.95 -0.83 1.79
N PRO A 116 11.94 -0.37 2.55
CA PRO A 116 11.71 0.16 3.89
C PRO A 116 10.82 1.41 3.85
N SER A 117 10.04 1.63 4.88
CA SER A 117 9.23 2.84 5.01
C SER A 117 10.14 4.08 5.12
N ALA A 118 9.58 5.26 4.92
CA ALA A 118 10.33 6.50 5.10
C ALA A 118 10.80 6.66 6.56
N LEU A 119 9.99 6.22 7.51
CA LEU A 119 10.33 6.24 8.93
C LEU A 119 11.49 5.30 9.24
N ASP A 120 11.45 4.04 8.75
CA ASP A 120 12.53 3.08 8.94
C ASP A 120 13.87 3.63 8.42
N GLN A 121 13.86 4.26 7.24
CA GLN A 121 15.06 4.83 6.66
C GLN A 121 15.64 5.97 7.52
N ILE A 122 14.78 6.79 8.13
CA ILE A 122 15.20 7.86 9.05
C ILE A 122 15.74 7.25 10.35
N LEU A 123 15.05 6.27 10.92
CA LEU A 123 15.50 5.57 12.13
C LEU A 123 16.84 4.86 11.90
N TRP A 124 17.06 4.28 10.73
CA TRP A 124 18.35 3.65 10.40
C TRP A 124 19.46 4.65 10.21
N ALA A 125 19.16 5.85 9.67
CA ALA A 125 20.17 6.89 9.46
C ALA A 125 20.61 7.55 10.76
N PHE A 126 19.70 7.82 11.70
CA PHE A 126 19.97 8.64 12.89
C PHE A 126 19.96 7.84 14.20
N GLY A 127 19.42 6.62 14.19
CA GLY A 127 19.26 5.78 15.38
C GLY A 127 18.08 6.20 16.27
N ASN A 128 17.64 5.27 17.10
CA ASN A 128 16.47 5.45 17.98
C ASN A 128 16.71 6.46 19.12
N GLU A 129 17.97 6.77 19.43
CA GLU A 129 18.31 7.74 20.48
C GLU A 129 18.17 9.19 19.99
N ALA A 130 18.34 9.42 18.67
CA ALA A 130 18.25 10.75 18.06
C ALA A 130 16.85 11.08 17.52
N VAL A 131 15.99 10.08 17.37
CA VAL A 131 14.65 10.23 16.80
C VAL A 131 13.58 9.90 17.85
N ALA A 132 12.71 10.86 18.15
CA ALA A 132 11.51 10.64 18.95
C ALA A 132 10.30 10.48 18.02
N GLU A 133 9.63 9.32 18.11
CA GLU A 133 8.39 9.06 17.38
C GLU A 133 7.19 9.51 18.23
N VAL A 134 6.34 10.37 17.66
CA VAL A 134 5.06 10.75 18.24
C VAL A 134 3.96 10.25 17.33
N THR A 135 3.35 9.14 17.69
CA THR A 135 2.21 8.55 16.96
C THR A 135 0.95 8.65 17.80
N GLY A 136 -0.19 8.83 17.15
CA GLY A 136 -1.50 8.89 17.80
C GLY A 136 -2.07 7.50 18.13
N ARG A 137 -1.21 6.55 18.51
CA ARG A 137 -1.63 5.20 18.95
C ARG A 137 -2.04 5.19 20.40
#